data_0cc270c982ea56ab07f0dcd07865223e
#
_entry.id   0cc270c982ea56ab07f0dcd07865223e
#
_cell.length_a   1.000
_cell.length_b   1.000
_cell.length_c   1.000
_cell.angle_alpha   90.00
_cell.angle_beta   90.00
_cell.angle_gamma   90.00
#
_symmetry.space_group_name_H-M   'P 1'
#
loop_
_entity.id
_entity.type
_entity.pdbx_description
1 polymer ?
#
loop_
_entity_poly.entity_id
_entity_poly.type
_entity_poly.pdbx_seq_one_letter_code
_entity_poly.pdbx_strand_id
1 'polypeptide(L)'
;MGVGMGEPDEGAGLVGDGDGTSSGVEDFKTCYPNKWYRRYVLFLLFLIATLQTTDRNIPAILLPKISPEFNMTDADAGMLNGAAFVFIYALATIPLARIADMCGRKYLLAVSLIVWSTLTSLSGLSQNTTQLCFLRVGIGLGEAGCTPAAQSLIAVMYGPGQRASAMAMQQLGLAVGAAAANFIGGMLIDSLGWRGVFGVLGIPGFVLAAIIVLTLEDPPVQQSMGKYQSVPGDEAEAGGKPSAANTAATLTSSAFWAEMWRGVKETFEHLRKRATFIHLSIGVMIQVGVGLSIMAFLPI
;
A
#
# COMPACT_ATOMS: atom_id res chain seq x y z
N MET A 1 -83.63 12.11 -24.72
CA MET A 1 -83.95 10.81 -25.34
C MET A 1 -82.63 10.22 -25.81
N GLY A 2 -82.32 9.01 -25.43
CA GLY A 2 -81.23 8.25 -26.01
C GLY A 2 -80.02 8.07 -25.08
N VAL A 3 -80.20 7.16 -24.17
CA VAL A 3 -79.20 6.51 -23.32
C VAL A 3 -78.34 5.60 -24.20
N GLY A 4 -77.04 5.68 -24.06
CA GLY A 4 -76.12 4.74 -24.61
C GLY A 4 -75.09 4.36 -23.54
N MET A 5 -75.38 3.26 -22.85
CA MET A 5 -74.38 2.56 -21.98
C MET A 5 -73.34 1.90 -22.87
N GLY A 6 -72.05 2.13 -22.58
CA GLY A 6 -70.90 1.40 -23.08
C GLY A 6 -70.18 0.77 -21.91
N GLU A 7 -70.09 -0.54 -21.92
CA GLU A 7 -69.46 -1.42 -20.94
C GLU A 7 -67.98 -1.20 -20.84
N PRO A 8 -67.39 -1.53 -19.70
CA PRO A 8 -65.90 -1.47 -19.52
C PRO A 8 -65.22 -2.71 -20.12
N ASP A 9 -64.30 -2.46 -20.96
CA ASP A 9 -63.39 -3.49 -21.53
C ASP A 9 -62.39 -3.94 -20.49
N GLU A 10 -62.52 -5.16 -20.02
CA GLU A 10 -61.52 -5.88 -19.24
C GLU A 10 -60.37 -6.31 -20.15
N GLY A 11 -59.32 -5.48 -20.21
CA GLY A 11 -58.03 -5.81 -20.83
C GLY A 11 -57.01 -6.16 -19.77
N ALA A 12 -56.94 -7.45 -19.41
CA ALA A 12 -55.86 -8.01 -18.63
C ALA A 12 -54.51 -7.77 -19.33
N GLY A 13 -53.75 -6.81 -18.87
CA GLY A 13 -52.38 -6.53 -19.25
C GLY A 13 -51.42 -7.09 -18.22
N LEU A 14 -50.89 -8.20 -18.54
CA LEU A 14 -49.84 -9.00 -17.98
C LEU A 14 -48.77 -8.22 -17.20
N VAL A 15 -48.52 -8.75 -16.01
CA VAL A 15 -47.35 -8.63 -15.19
C VAL A 15 -46.07 -8.68 -16.08
N GLY A 16 -45.48 -7.55 -16.31
CA GLY A 16 -44.08 -7.46 -16.78
C GLY A 16 -43.18 -7.73 -15.59
N ASP A 17 -42.60 -8.91 -15.55
CA ASP A 17 -41.45 -9.21 -14.71
C ASP A 17 -40.33 -8.17 -15.04
N GLY A 18 -40.33 -7.12 -14.28
CA GLY A 18 -39.26 -6.15 -14.26
C GLY A 18 -38.03 -6.78 -13.56
N ASP A 19 -37.22 -7.45 -14.33
CA ASP A 19 -35.85 -7.79 -13.94
C ASP A 19 -35.06 -6.50 -13.71
N GLY A 20 -35.27 -5.89 -12.54
CA GLY A 20 -34.75 -4.59 -12.13
C GLY A 20 -33.41 -4.67 -11.41
N THR A 21 -32.50 -5.58 -11.77
CA THR A 21 -31.24 -5.75 -11.06
C THR A 21 -29.99 -5.76 -11.94
N SER A 22 -30.03 -5.27 -13.18
CA SER A 22 -28.84 -5.22 -14.03
C SER A 22 -28.42 -3.82 -14.53
N SER A 23 -28.98 -2.74 -14.01
CA SER A 23 -28.65 -1.39 -14.45
C SER A 23 -27.76 -0.66 -13.44
N GLY A 24 -26.46 -0.79 -13.57
CA GLY A 24 -25.55 0.06 -12.79
C GLY A 24 -24.09 -0.39 -12.70
N VAL A 25 -23.73 -1.54 -13.22
CA VAL A 25 -22.31 -1.88 -13.41
C VAL A 25 -21.92 -1.35 -14.78
N GLU A 26 -21.58 -0.05 -14.84
CA GLU A 26 -20.88 0.48 -16.01
C GLU A 26 -19.71 -0.46 -16.31
N ASP A 27 -19.61 -0.92 -17.55
CA ASP A 27 -18.52 -1.79 -18.02
C ASP A 27 -17.17 -1.16 -17.64
N PHE A 28 -16.58 -1.65 -16.57
CA PHE A 28 -15.29 -1.16 -16.10
C PHE A 28 -14.22 -1.58 -17.11
N LYS A 29 -13.90 -0.65 -18.02
CA LYS A 29 -12.87 -0.84 -19.04
C LYS A 29 -11.52 -0.86 -18.34
N THR A 30 -10.97 -2.05 -18.09
CA THR A 30 -9.64 -2.20 -17.51
C THR A 30 -8.58 -1.87 -18.57
N CYS A 31 -7.51 -1.17 -18.18
CA CYS A 31 -6.33 -0.97 -19.05
C CYS A 31 -5.63 -2.29 -19.41
N TYR A 32 -5.90 -3.34 -18.67
CA TYR A 32 -5.26 -4.65 -18.78
C TYR A 32 -6.30 -5.72 -19.08
N PRO A 33 -6.58 -6.00 -20.38
CA PRO A 33 -7.58 -6.99 -20.77
C PRO A 33 -7.19 -8.43 -20.42
N ASN A 34 -5.89 -8.72 -20.29
CA ASN A 34 -5.39 -10.07 -20.00
C ASN A 34 -5.58 -10.43 -18.52
N LYS A 35 -6.48 -11.37 -18.25
CA LYS A 35 -6.78 -11.88 -16.89
C LYS A 35 -5.56 -12.54 -16.23
N TRP A 36 -4.72 -13.21 -17.00
CA TRP A 36 -3.52 -13.87 -16.49
C TRP A 36 -2.47 -12.84 -16.04
N TYR A 37 -2.28 -11.78 -16.81
CA TYR A 37 -1.38 -10.69 -16.44
C TYR A 37 -1.83 -10.01 -15.14
N ARG A 38 -3.13 -9.73 -14.97
CA ARG A 38 -3.66 -9.16 -13.73
C ARG A 38 -3.42 -10.07 -12.52
N ARG A 39 -3.60 -11.38 -12.66
CA ARG A 39 -3.30 -12.36 -11.60
C ARG A 39 -1.81 -12.42 -11.28
N TYR A 40 -0.97 -12.37 -12.30
CA TYR A 40 0.48 -12.30 -12.15
C TYR A 40 0.92 -11.07 -11.36
N VAL A 41 0.44 -9.88 -11.72
CA VAL A 41 0.74 -8.64 -10.99
C VAL A 41 0.22 -8.73 -9.56
N LEU A 42 -0.99 -9.22 -9.34
CA LEU A 42 -1.54 -9.41 -7.99
C LEU A 42 -0.67 -10.35 -7.14
N PHE A 43 -0.14 -11.40 -7.73
CA PHE A 43 0.80 -12.31 -7.07
C PHE A 43 2.12 -11.62 -6.72
N LEU A 44 2.65 -10.76 -7.59
CA LEU A 44 3.82 -9.94 -7.26
C LEU A 44 3.54 -8.99 -6.07
N LEU A 45 2.37 -8.34 -6.06
CA LEU A 45 1.96 -7.47 -4.96
C LEU A 45 1.77 -8.23 -3.64
N PHE A 46 1.27 -9.47 -3.70
CA PHE A 46 1.21 -10.39 -2.56
C PHE A 46 2.62 -10.73 -2.05
N LEU A 47 3.59 -11.04 -2.93
CA LEU A 47 4.97 -11.30 -2.53
C LEU A 47 5.63 -10.08 -1.89
N ILE A 48 5.38 -8.88 -2.41
CA ILE A 48 5.86 -7.63 -1.80
C ILE A 48 5.30 -7.48 -0.39
N ALA A 49 3.99 -7.66 -0.20
CA ALA A 49 3.35 -7.59 1.12
C ALA A 49 3.92 -8.63 2.10
N THR A 50 4.20 -9.84 1.60
CA THR A 50 4.85 -10.91 2.36
C THR A 50 6.25 -10.50 2.83
N LEU A 51 7.08 -9.98 1.92
CA LEU A 51 8.43 -9.55 2.26
C LEU A 51 8.43 -8.36 3.23
N GLN A 52 7.56 -7.35 3.01
CA GLN A 52 7.42 -6.22 3.92
C GLN A 52 7.11 -6.67 5.35
N THR A 53 6.17 -7.59 5.51
CA THR A 53 5.78 -8.07 6.84
C THR A 53 6.86 -8.96 7.45
N THR A 54 7.55 -9.76 6.64
CA THR A 54 8.71 -10.52 7.10
C THR A 54 9.79 -9.59 7.66
N ASP A 55 10.17 -8.55 6.91
CA ASP A 55 11.19 -7.59 7.33
C ASP A 55 10.81 -6.83 8.61
N ARG A 56 9.53 -6.48 8.77
CA ARG A 56 9.02 -5.80 9.97
C ARG A 56 9.08 -6.66 11.23
N ASN A 57 8.87 -7.97 11.12
CA ASN A 57 8.83 -8.87 12.26
C ASN A 57 10.21 -9.45 12.64
N ILE A 58 11.13 -9.55 11.70
CA ILE A 58 12.46 -10.12 11.90
C ILE A 58 13.23 -9.47 13.06
N PRO A 59 13.25 -8.14 13.27
CA PRO A 59 14.00 -7.53 14.36
C PRO A 59 13.58 -8.03 15.73
N ALA A 60 12.27 -8.25 15.94
CA ALA A 60 11.77 -8.77 17.20
C ALA A 60 12.30 -10.18 17.47
N ILE A 61 12.40 -11.01 16.42
CA ILE A 61 12.91 -12.38 16.52
C ILE A 61 14.42 -12.41 16.77
N LEU A 62 15.15 -11.45 16.17
CA LEU A 62 16.59 -11.35 16.32
C LEU A 62 17.03 -10.61 17.59
N LEU A 63 16.12 -9.87 18.24
CA LEU A 63 16.40 -9.02 19.39
C LEU A 63 17.16 -9.74 20.52
N PRO A 64 16.80 -11.00 20.91
CA PRO A 64 17.54 -11.71 21.95
C PRO A 64 19.03 -11.93 21.65
N LYS A 65 19.43 -11.93 20.37
CA LYS A 65 20.83 -12.06 19.96
C LYS A 65 21.51 -10.69 19.76
N ILE A 66 20.76 -9.66 19.37
CA ILE A 66 21.28 -8.30 19.13
C ILE A 66 21.47 -7.55 20.44
N SER A 67 20.49 -7.64 21.36
CA SER A 67 20.47 -6.86 22.60
C SER A 67 21.69 -7.07 23.49
N PRO A 68 22.18 -8.32 23.73
CA PRO A 68 23.40 -8.51 24.54
C PRO A 68 24.66 -7.97 23.85
N GLU A 69 24.73 -8.00 22.53
CA GLU A 69 25.92 -7.57 21.78
C GLU A 69 26.10 -6.04 21.83
N PHE A 70 25.00 -5.30 21.78
CA PHE A 70 25.03 -3.84 21.83
C PHE A 70 24.71 -3.24 23.20
N ASN A 71 24.51 -4.06 24.24
CA ASN A 71 24.06 -3.64 25.57
C ASN A 71 22.82 -2.73 25.49
N MET A 72 21.82 -3.15 24.72
CA MET A 72 20.62 -2.36 24.45
C MET A 72 19.76 -2.22 25.70
N THR A 73 19.21 -1.01 25.91
CA THR A 73 18.16 -0.78 26.90
C THR A 73 16.79 -1.21 26.35
N ASP A 74 15.80 -1.37 27.22
CA ASP A 74 14.41 -1.65 26.79
C ASP A 74 13.84 -0.55 25.87
N ALA A 75 14.27 0.70 26.07
CA ALA A 75 13.91 1.81 25.22
C ALA A 75 14.49 1.66 23.80
N ASP A 76 15.77 1.24 23.69
CA ASP A 76 16.42 0.96 22.40
C ASP A 76 15.73 -0.18 21.67
N ALA A 77 15.38 -1.25 22.39
CA ALA A 77 14.64 -2.38 21.86
C ALA A 77 13.26 -1.98 21.35
N GLY A 78 12.55 -1.12 22.08
CA GLY A 78 11.26 -0.56 21.66
C GLY A 78 11.37 0.33 20.41
N MET A 79 12.42 1.13 20.31
CA MET A 79 12.69 1.94 19.13
C MET A 79 13.01 1.07 17.91
N LEU A 80 13.85 0.05 18.08
CA LEU A 80 14.23 -0.88 17.01
C LEU A 80 13.02 -1.66 16.48
N ASN A 81 12.14 -2.15 17.40
CA ASN A 81 11.00 -3.00 17.04
C ASN A 81 9.83 -2.25 16.44
N GLY A 82 9.77 -0.94 16.48
CA GLY A 82 8.65 -0.33 15.79
C GLY A 82 8.45 1.16 15.94
N ALA A 83 8.77 1.79 17.06
CA ALA A 83 8.39 3.18 17.27
C ALA A 83 8.97 4.12 16.21
N ALA A 84 10.28 4.02 15.95
CA ALA A 84 10.96 4.83 14.93
C ALA A 84 10.48 4.51 13.50
N PHE A 85 10.33 3.22 13.19
CA PHE A 85 9.84 2.75 11.90
C PHE A 85 8.41 3.24 11.62
N VAL A 86 7.45 2.99 12.54
CA VAL A 86 6.03 3.28 12.36
C VAL A 86 5.79 4.77 12.16
N PHE A 87 6.47 5.61 12.95
CA PHE A 87 6.33 7.06 12.85
C PHE A 87 6.77 7.58 11.48
N ILE A 88 7.94 7.21 11.02
CA ILE A 88 8.47 7.63 9.72
C ILE A 88 7.67 7.03 8.56
N TYR A 89 7.28 5.75 8.66
CA TYR A 89 6.43 5.09 7.67
C TYR A 89 5.11 5.84 7.49
N ALA A 90 4.42 6.17 8.58
CA ALA A 90 3.15 6.89 8.53
C ALA A 90 3.29 8.29 7.91
N LEU A 91 4.34 9.03 8.31
CA LEU A 91 4.61 10.37 7.78
C LEU A 91 4.98 10.34 6.29
N ALA A 92 5.80 9.39 5.87
CA ALA A 92 6.28 9.25 4.50
C ALA A 92 5.21 8.71 3.54
N THR A 93 4.25 7.90 4.01
CA THR A 93 3.19 7.32 3.18
C THR A 93 2.36 8.40 2.48
N ILE A 94 2.10 9.53 3.14
CA ILE A 94 1.28 10.63 2.60
C ILE A 94 1.92 11.25 1.34
N PRO A 95 3.18 11.76 1.38
CA PRO A 95 3.82 12.31 0.19
C PRO A 95 4.08 11.25 -0.88
N LEU A 96 4.45 10.02 -0.49
CA LEU A 96 4.73 8.94 -1.44
C LEU A 96 3.47 8.46 -2.18
N ALA A 97 2.28 8.53 -1.56
CA ALA A 97 1.02 8.28 -2.26
C ALA A 97 0.80 9.27 -3.42
N ARG A 98 1.10 10.56 -3.22
CA ARG A 98 1.03 11.57 -4.28
C ARG A 98 2.08 11.35 -5.37
N ILE A 99 3.30 10.97 -4.98
CA ILE A 99 4.36 10.63 -5.92
C ILE A 99 3.97 9.40 -6.76
N ALA A 100 3.29 8.41 -6.18
CA ALA A 100 2.76 7.25 -6.91
C ALA A 100 1.83 7.65 -8.07
N ASP A 101 1.00 8.66 -7.84
CA ASP A 101 0.05 9.14 -8.84
C ASP A 101 0.74 9.97 -9.95
N MET A 102 1.85 10.63 -9.65
CA MET A 102 2.57 11.52 -10.59
C MET A 102 3.66 10.84 -11.39
N CYS A 103 4.47 10.00 -10.74
CA CYS A 103 5.72 9.46 -11.33
C CYS A 103 5.57 8.07 -11.96
N GLY A 104 4.37 7.47 -11.85
CA GLY A 104 4.16 6.07 -12.26
C GLY A 104 4.39 5.10 -11.10
N ARG A 105 3.46 4.16 -10.97
CA ARG A 105 3.38 3.20 -9.86
C ARG A 105 4.50 2.16 -9.91
N LYS A 106 4.89 1.77 -11.13
CA LYS A 106 5.98 0.84 -11.41
C LYS A 106 7.31 1.34 -10.84
N TYR A 107 7.66 2.58 -11.17
CA TYR A 107 8.94 3.15 -10.74
C TYR A 107 9.00 3.37 -9.23
N LEU A 108 7.91 3.83 -8.63
CA LEU A 108 7.84 3.99 -7.19
C LEU A 108 8.00 2.64 -6.47
N LEU A 109 7.31 1.58 -6.93
CA LEU A 109 7.48 0.23 -6.38
C LEU A 109 8.92 -0.26 -6.50
N ALA A 110 9.54 -0.12 -7.67
CA ALA A 110 10.89 -0.59 -7.92
C ALA A 110 11.92 0.16 -7.05
N VAL A 111 11.84 1.50 -7.00
CA VAL A 111 12.74 2.33 -6.19
C VAL A 111 12.56 2.02 -4.71
N SER A 112 11.33 1.93 -4.23
CA SER A 112 11.01 1.58 -2.85
C SER A 112 11.60 0.22 -2.47
N LEU A 113 11.46 -0.80 -3.32
CA LEU A 113 12.04 -2.13 -3.10
C LEU A 113 13.58 -2.09 -3.04
N ILE A 114 14.23 -1.37 -3.96
CA ILE A 114 15.68 -1.26 -3.99
C ILE A 114 16.22 -0.54 -2.73
N VAL A 115 15.60 0.59 -2.38
CA VAL A 115 16.01 1.38 -1.21
C VAL A 115 15.87 0.56 0.07
N TRP A 116 14.69 0.02 0.30
CA TRP A 116 14.42 -0.79 1.49
C TRP A 116 15.32 -2.02 1.55
N SER A 117 15.46 -2.81 0.46
CA SER A 117 16.29 -4.01 0.43
C SER A 117 17.78 -3.71 0.68
N THR A 118 18.26 -2.58 0.16
CA THR A 118 19.63 -2.11 0.44
C THR A 118 19.81 -1.82 1.94
N LEU A 119 18.88 -1.09 2.54
CA LEU A 119 18.94 -0.73 3.96
C LEU A 119 18.78 -1.94 4.88
N THR A 120 17.92 -2.90 4.49
CA THR A 120 17.79 -4.18 5.21
C THR A 120 19.12 -4.96 5.16
N SER A 121 19.75 -5.10 3.99
CA SER A 121 21.05 -5.77 3.88
C SER A 121 22.14 -5.04 4.69
N LEU A 122 22.16 -3.71 4.64
CA LEU A 122 23.10 -2.89 5.42
C LEU A 122 22.89 -3.00 6.93
N SER A 123 21.66 -3.34 7.39
CA SER A 123 21.39 -3.56 8.80
C SER A 123 22.24 -4.67 9.40
N GLY A 124 22.64 -5.66 8.59
CA GLY A 124 23.59 -6.70 9.00
C GLY A 124 25.02 -6.21 9.23
N LEU A 125 25.39 -5.02 8.71
CA LEU A 125 26.71 -4.42 8.88
C LEU A 125 26.77 -3.41 10.03
N SER A 126 25.68 -3.19 10.76
CA SER A 126 25.63 -2.23 11.85
C SER A 126 26.57 -2.63 12.99
N GLN A 127 27.24 -1.64 13.57
CA GLN A 127 28.23 -1.81 14.64
C GLN A 127 27.71 -1.32 16.01
N ASN A 128 26.60 -0.62 16.01
CA ASN A 128 25.96 -0.12 17.24
C ASN A 128 24.45 0.06 17.06
N THR A 129 23.75 0.20 18.18
CA THR A 129 22.28 0.40 18.24
C THR A 129 21.83 1.60 17.42
N THR A 130 22.55 2.72 17.50
CA THR A 130 22.18 3.97 16.81
C THR A 130 22.17 3.77 15.29
N GLN A 131 23.20 3.14 14.72
CA GLN A 131 23.24 2.82 13.29
C GLN A 131 22.07 1.92 12.90
N LEU A 132 21.80 0.88 13.68
CA LEU A 132 20.72 -0.04 13.41
C LEU A 132 19.35 0.68 13.44
N CYS A 133 19.12 1.57 14.41
CA CYS A 133 17.90 2.38 14.49
C CYS A 133 17.77 3.35 13.30
N PHE A 134 18.84 4.01 12.88
CA PHE A 134 18.82 4.86 11.67
C PHE A 134 18.50 4.08 10.41
N LEU A 135 19.04 2.87 10.25
CA LEU A 135 18.71 2.01 9.13
C LEU A 135 17.23 1.61 9.16
N ARG A 136 16.65 1.35 10.32
CA ARG A 136 15.21 1.08 10.49
C ARG A 136 14.32 2.26 10.09
N VAL A 137 14.71 3.48 10.46
CA VAL A 137 14.04 4.70 9.98
C VAL A 137 14.06 4.78 8.45
N GLY A 138 15.22 4.52 7.85
CA GLY A 138 15.38 4.49 6.39
C GLY A 138 14.57 3.39 5.71
N ILE A 139 14.50 2.19 6.31
CA ILE A 139 13.64 1.09 5.83
C ILE A 139 12.18 1.52 5.85
N GLY A 140 11.71 2.15 6.93
CA GLY A 140 10.35 2.69 7.04
C GLY A 140 10.02 3.67 5.93
N LEU A 141 10.96 4.56 5.58
CA LEU A 141 10.84 5.49 4.47
C LEU A 141 10.77 4.75 3.12
N GLY A 142 11.66 3.78 2.88
CA GLY A 142 11.70 2.98 1.66
C GLY A 142 10.41 2.18 1.44
N GLU A 143 9.90 1.52 2.47
CA GLU A 143 8.70 0.72 2.39
C GLU A 143 7.41 1.55 2.20
N ALA A 144 7.37 2.79 2.68
CA ALA A 144 6.17 3.61 2.71
C ALA A 144 5.56 3.87 1.33
N GLY A 145 6.36 3.79 0.27
CA GLY A 145 5.90 3.93 -1.13
C GLY A 145 5.20 2.69 -1.69
N CYS A 146 5.48 1.50 -1.16
CA CYS A 146 4.98 0.25 -1.74
C CYS A 146 3.47 0.08 -1.58
N THR A 147 2.93 0.36 -0.39
CA THR A 147 1.50 0.15 -0.10
C THR A 147 0.59 1.03 -0.95
N PRO A 148 0.77 2.36 -1.04
CA PRO A 148 -0.10 3.20 -1.87
C PRO A 148 0.04 2.87 -3.37
N ALA A 149 1.25 2.58 -3.85
CA ALA A 149 1.46 2.18 -5.24
C ALA A 149 0.76 0.86 -5.57
N ALA A 150 0.83 -0.14 -4.68
CA ALA A 150 0.17 -1.43 -4.85
C ALA A 150 -1.37 -1.28 -4.85
N GLN A 151 -1.94 -0.53 -3.91
CA GLN A 151 -3.37 -0.28 -3.85
C GLN A 151 -3.88 0.49 -5.07
N SER A 152 -3.11 1.46 -5.54
CA SER A 152 -3.42 2.22 -6.76
C SER A 152 -3.39 1.33 -8.01
N LEU A 153 -2.43 0.39 -8.13
CA LEU A 153 -2.40 -0.61 -9.21
C LEU A 153 -3.62 -1.51 -9.18
N ILE A 154 -3.99 -2.05 -8.01
CA ILE A 154 -5.17 -2.89 -7.85
C ILE A 154 -6.43 -2.11 -8.26
N ALA A 155 -6.54 -0.84 -7.87
CA ALA A 155 -7.69 0.00 -8.19
C ALA A 155 -7.89 0.24 -9.69
N VAL A 156 -6.81 0.25 -10.48
CA VAL A 156 -6.85 0.40 -11.94
C VAL A 156 -7.06 -0.94 -12.65
N MET A 157 -6.52 -2.03 -12.10
CA MET A 157 -6.61 -3.36 -12.72
C MET A 157 -7.94 -4.07 -12.47
N TYR A 158 -8.60 -3.78 -11.35
CA TYR A 158 -9.80 -4.48 -10.90
C TYR A 158 -10.97 -3.53 -10.76
N GLY A 159 -12.10 -3.89 -11.35
CA GLY A 159 -13.35 -3.14 -11.22
C GLY A 159 -13.93 -3.16 -9.79
N PRO A 160 -14.90 -2.30 -9.49
CA PRO A 160 -15.46 -2.14 -8.14
C PRO A 160 -15.87 -3.46 -7.49
N GLY A 161 -16.50 -4.38 -8.24
CA GLY A 161 -16.96 -5.67 -7.73
C GLY A 161 -15.85 -6.69 -7.42
N GLN A 162 -14.64 -6.53 -7.99
CA GLN A 162 -13.51 -7.45 -7.80
C GLN A 162 -12.38 -6.84 -6.95
N ARG A 163 -12.40 -5.53 -6.74
CA ARG A 163 -11.35 -4.78 -6.07
C ARG A 163 -11.15 -5.23 -4.62
N ALA A 164 -12.23 -5.47 -3.89
CA ALA A 164 -12.17 -5.93 -2.51
C ALA A 164 -11.46 -7.30 -2.39
N SER A 165 -11.80 -8.24 -3.27
CA SER A 165 -11.15 -9.57 -3.31
C SER A 165 -9.67 -9.48 -3.67
N ALA A 166 -9.31 -8.60 -4.62
CA ALA A 166 -7.90 -8.40 -5.00
C ALA A 166 -7.10 -7.77 -3.85
N MET A 167 -7.66 -6.78 -3.13
CA MET A 167 -7.03 -6.21 -1.95
C MET A 167 -6.90 -7.23 -0.81
N ALA A 168 -7.92 -8.08 -0.59
CA ALA A 168 -7.87 -9.15 0.39
C ALA A 168 -6.75 -10.16 0.07
N MET A 169 -6.58 -10.52 -1.21
CA MET A 169 -5.50 -11.40 -1.65
C MET A 169 -4.11 -10.80 -1.39
N GLN A 170 -3.92 -9.50 -1.63
CA GLN A 170 -2.69 -8.80 -1.28
C GLN A 170 -2.46 -8.82 0.24
N GLN A 171 -3.51 -8.59 1.04
CA GLN A 171 -3.43 -8.56 2.50
C GLN A 171 -3.13 -9.94 3.13
N LEU A 172 -3.45 -11.04 2.46
CA LEU A 172 -3.01 -12.38 2.88
C LEU A 172 -1.47 -12.47 2.96
N GLY A 173 -0.75 -11.68 2.17
CA GLY A 173 0.70 -11.55 2.27
C GLY A 173 1.19 -11.13 3.66
N LEU A 174 0.40 -10.35 4.41
CA LEU A 174 0.76 -9.96 5.78
C LEU A 174 0.81 -11.18 6.71
N ALA A 175 -0.19 -12.06 6.65
CA ALA A 175 -0.23 -13.27 7.48
C ALA A 175 0.89 -14.25 7.09
N VAL A 176 1.10 -14.45 5.78
CA VAL A 176 2.18 -15.31 5.27
C VAL A 176 3.55 -14.74 5.64
N GLY A 177 3.72 -13.42 5.56
CA GLY A 177 4.96 -12.75 5.94
C GLY A 177 5.29 -12.86 7.43
N ALA A 178 4.29 -12.76 8.30
CA ALA A 178 4.49 -12.96 9.72
C ALA A 178 4.90 -14.41 10.04
N ALA A 179 4.27 -15.40 9.42
CA ALA A 179 4.67 -16.81 9.54
C ALA A 179 6.08 -17.05 8.97
N ALA A 180 6.39 -16.48 7.80
CA ALA A 180 7.71 -16.58 7.18
C ALA A 180 8.80 -15.96 8.05
N ALA A 181 8.54 -14.82 8.71
CA ALA A 181 9.49 -14.20 9.62
C ALA A 181 9.91 -15.15 10.74
N ASN A 182 8.93 -15.78 11.41
CA ASN A 182 9.20 -16.72 12.49
C ASN A 182 9.99 -17.94 11.98
N PHE A 183 9.58 -18.51 10.85
CA PHE A 183 10.23 -19.67 10.29
C PHE A 183 11.65 -19.38 9.82
N ILE A 184 11.84 -18.33 9.01
CA ILE A 184 13.14 -17.93 8.44
C ILE A 184 14.05 -17.42 9.56
N GLY A 185 13.54 -16.58 10.46
CA GLY A 185 14.30 -16.07 11.60
C GLY A 185 14.80 -17.19 12.51
N GLY A 186 13.91 -18.14 12.86
CA GLY A 186 14.28 -19.29 13.68
C GLY A 186 15.30 -20.22 13.03
N MET A 187 15.16 -20.51 11.72
CA MET A 187 16.10 -21.41 11.03
C MET A 187 17.46 -20.77 10.74
N LEU A 188 17.48 -19.50 10.34
CA LEU A 188 18.71 -18.86 9.88
C LEU A 188 19.53 -18.23 11.00
N ILE A 189 18.94 -17.95 12.16
CA ILE A 189 19.65 -17.26 13.24
C ILE A 189 20.81 -18.08 13.79
N ASP A 190 20.66 -19.40 13.89
CA ASP A 190 21.71 -20.28 14.44
C ASP A 190 22.82 -20.58 13.44
N SER A 191 22.52 -20.54 12.12
CA SER A 191 23.47 -20.83 11.06
C SER A 191 24.25 -19.61 10.56
N LEU A 192 23.57 -18.46 10.41
CA LEU A 192 24.13 -17.25 9.81
C LEU A 192 24.34 -16.12 10.83
N GLY A 193 23.83 -16.28 12.05
CA GLY A 193 23.73 -15.20 13.00
C GLY A 193 22.79 -14.07 12.53
N TRP A 194 22.48 -13.14 13.43
CA TRP A 194 21.52 -12.06 13.10
C TRP A 194 21.98 -11.15 11.94
N ARG A 195 23.29 -10.94 11.79
CA ARG A 195 23.87 -10.16 10.69
C ARG A 195 23.63 -10.81 9.33
N GLY A 196 23.86 -12.10 9.24
CA GLY A 196 23.64 -12.87 8.03
C GLY A 196 22.16 -12.94 7.65
N VAL A 197 21.26 -13.01 8.63
CA VAL A 197 19.81 -12.99 8.38
C VAL A 197 19.40 -11.69 7.69
N PHE A 198 19.83 -10.52 8.16
CA PHE A 198 19.56 -9.25 7.50
C PHE A 198 20.15 -9.19 6.07
N GLY A 199 21.38 -9.69 5.88
CA GLY A 199 21.99 -9.75 4.55
C GLY A 199 21.18 -10.56 3.55
N VAL A 200 20.70 -11.72 3.96
CA VAL A 200 19.90 -12.62 3.10
C VAL A 200 18.51 -12.06 2.83
N LEU A 201 17.88 -11.41 3.80
CA LEU A 201 16.53 -10.86 3.65
C LEU A 201 16.42 -9.74 2.61
N GLY A 202 17.47 -9.00 2.35
CA GLY A 202 17.46 -7.99 1.28
C GLY A 202 17.44 -8.58 -0.12
N ILE A 203 17.96 -9.81 -0.33
CA ILE A 203 18.11 -10.41 -1.67
C ILE A 203 16.77 -10.57 -2.40
N PRO A 204 15.70 -11.14 -1.80
CA PRO A 204 14.41 -11.28 -2.47
C PRO A 204 13.82 -9.96 -2.96
N GLY A 205 14.05 -8.87 -2.22
CA GLY A 205 13.56 -7.55 -2.62
C GLY A 205 14.24 -7.02 -3.89
N PHE A 206 15.55 -7.24 -4.07
CA PHE A 206 16.25 -6.91 -5.31
C PHE A 206 15.73 -7.73 -6.48
N VAL A 207 15.48 -9.03 -6.28
CA VAL A 207 14.92 -9.91 -7.30
C VAL A 207 13.52 -9.43 -7.71
N LEU A 208 12.65 -9.10 -6.75
CA LEU A 208 11.32 -8.55 -7.05
C LEU A 208 11.39 -7.20 -7.73
N ALA A 209 12.31 -6.31 -7.34
CA ALA A 209 12.52 -5.04 -8.01
C ALA A 209 12.91 -5.24 -9.49
N ALA A 210 13.83 -6.14 -9.78
CA ALA A 210 14.21 -6.49 -11.14
C ALA A 210 13.02 -7.07 -11.95
N ILE A 211 12.27 -7.99 -11.36
CA ILE A 211 11.06 -8.55 -12.00
C ILE A 211 10.06 -7.44 -12.32
N ILE A 212 9.78 -6.53 -11.39
CA ILE A 212 8.84 -5.41 -11.58
C ILE A 212 9.32 -4.50 -12.71
N VAL A 213 10.60 -4.14 -12.72
CA VAL A 213 11.16 -3.28 -13.79
C VAL A 213 11.04 -3.94 -15.16
N LEU A 214 11.23 -5.24 -15.25
CA LEU A 214 11.21 -5.96 -16.52
C LEU A 214 9.80 -6.32 -17.01
N THR A 215 8.87 -6.62 -16.10
CA THR A 215 7.59 -7.23 -16.47
C THR A 215 6.37 -6.37 -16.19
N LEU A 216 6.46 -5.40 -15.29
CA LEU A 216 5.31 -4.55 -14.97
C LEU A 216 5.17 -3.43 -16.01
N GLU A 217 4.01 -3.35 -16.63
CA GLU A 217 3.64 -2.24 -17.50
C GLU A 217 2.94 -1.16 -16.65
N ASP A 218 3.36 0.10 -16.81
CA ASP A 218 2.74 1.20 -16.09
C ASP A 218 1.43 1.60 -16.80
N PRO A 219 0.29 1.64 -16.09
CA PRO A 219 -0.94 2.11 -16.70
C PRO A 219 -0.80 3.59 -17.09
N PRO A 220 -1.38 4.01 -18.21
CA PRO A 220 -1.34 5.41 -18.61
C PRO A 220 -1.93 6.29 -17.50
N VAL A 221 -1.19 7.31 -17.09
CA VAL A 221 -1.50 8.22 -15.97
C VAL A 221 -2.86 8.91 -16.15
N GLN A 222 -3.30 9.09 -17.38
CA GLN A 222 -4.53 9.79 -17.74
C GLN A 222 -5.83 9.15 -17.26
N GLN A 223 -5.86 7.85 -16.97
CA GLN A 223 -7.09 7.18 -16.52
C GLN A 223 -7.34 7.24 -15.02
N SER A 224 -6.35 7.56 -14.21
CA SER A 224 -6.54 7.78 -12.77
C SER A 224 -7.05 9.19 -12.44
N MET A 225 -6.75 10.18 -13.25
CA MET A 225 -7.22 11.56 -13.09
C MET A 225 -8.64 11.81 -13.63
N GLY A 226 -9.07 11.07 -14.64
CA GLY A 226 -10.36 11.31 -15.33
C GLY A 226 -11.64 11.12 -14.50
N LYS A 227 -11.56 10.55 -13.30
CA LYS A 227 -12.69 10.40 -12.38
C LYS A 227 -12.70 11.42 -11.22
N TYR A 228 -11.66 12.22 -11.05
CA TYR A 228 -11.59 13.23 -9.99
C TYR A 228 -11.61 14.68 -10.48
N GLN A 229 -11.55 14.89 -11.78
CA GLN A 229 -11.63 16.24 -12.39
C GLN A 229 -12.90 16.38 -13.23
N SER A 230 -14.01 16.62 -12.58
CA SER A 230 -15.07 17.44 -13.12
C SER A 230 -15.25 18.68 -12.24
N VAL A 231 -14.21 19.48 -12.15
CA VAL A 231 -14.34 20.91 -11.83
C VAL A 231 -14.26 21.61 -13.21
N PRO A 232 -15.29 22.32 -13.65
CA PRO A 232 -15.26 23.04 -14.91
C PRO A 232 -14.28 24.22 -14.76
N GLY A 233 -13.21 24.24 -15.54
CA GLY A 233 -12.40 25.43 -15.62
C GLY A 233 -10.95 25.33 -16.07
N ASP A 234 -10.32 24.16 -16.08
CA ASP A 234 -8.91 24.06 -16.51
C ASP A 234 -8.75 23.05 -17.67
N GLU A 235 -8.91 23.57 -18.89
CA GLU A 235 -8.37 22.95 -20.09
C GLU A 235 -6.84 23.17 -20.10
N ALA A 236 -6.10 22.33 -19.39
CA ALA A 236 -4.64 22.29 -19.46
C ALA A 236 -4.19 21.24 -20.47
N GLU A 237 -3.43 21.68 -21.44
CA GLU A 237 -2.84 20.97 -22.56
C GLU A 237 -2.35 19.56 -22.20
N ALA A 238 -3.02 18.57 -22.77
CA ALA A 238 -2.64 17.16 -22.70
C ALA A 238 -1.49 16.90 -23.67
N GLY A 239 -0.41 16.29 -23.22
CA GLY A 239 0.50 15.63 -24.14
C GLY A 239 1.97 15.68 -23.80
N GLY A 240 2.41 14.88 -22.85
CA GLY A 240 3.82 14.56 -22.69
C GLY A 240 4.01 13.55 -21.57
N LYS A 241 4.58 12.37 -21.86
CA LYS A 241 5.07 11.47 -20.81
C LYS A 241 6.07 12.26 -19.97
N PRO A 242 5.92 12.35 -18.64
CA PRO A 242 6.91 13.02 -17.82
C PRO A 242 8.25 12.30 -17.97
N SER A 243 9.26 13.02 -18.47
CA SER A 243 10.63 12.52 -18.48
C SER A 243 11.13 12.44 -17.03
N ALA A 244 11.95 11.44 -16.71
CA ALA A 244 12.54 11.28 -15.39
C ALA A 244 13.25 12.56 -14.90
N ALA A 245 13.84 13.34 -15.81
CA ALA A 245 14.46 14.62 -15.52
C ALA A 245 13.43 15.69 -15.09
N ASN A 246 12.26 15.73 -15.74
CA ASN A 246 11.18 16.66 -15.36
C ASN A 246 10.58 16.29 -14.01
N THR A 247 10.48 15.00 -13.71
CA THR A 247 9.99 14.50 -12.42
C THR A 247 10.91 14.91 -11.28
N ALA A 248 12.23 14.76 -11.43
CA ALA A 248 13.20 15.17 -10.42
C ALA A 248 13.14 16.69 -10.17
N ALA A 249 13.04 17.50 -11.21
CA ALA A 249 12.89 18.95 -11.11
C ALA A 249 11.59 19.35 -10.39
N THR A 250 10.50 18.62 -10.64
CA THR A 250 9.21 18.85 -9.99
C THR A 250 9.28 18.53 -8.50
N LEU A 251 9.92 17.43 -8.11
CA LEU A 251 10.06 17.01 -6.70
C LEU A 251 10.93 17.96 -5.87
N THR A 252 11.85 18.70 -6.50
CA THR A 252 12.70 19.70 -5.82
C THR A 252 12.03 21.07 -5.69
N SER A 253 10.91 21.29 -6.39
CA SER A 253 10.19 22.57 -6.38
C SER A 253 9.45 22.80 -5.06
N SER A 254 9.66 23.96 -4.44
CA SER A 254 8.91 24.39 -3.26
C SER A 254 7.40 24.51 -3.52
N ALA A 255 7.02 24.84 -4.76
CA ALA A 255 5.63 24.90 -5.20
C ALA A 255 4.94 23.53 -5.11
N PHE A 256 5.62 22.45 -5.54
CA PHE A 256 5.11 21.09 -5.41
C PHE A 256 4.80 20.72 -3.94
N TRP A 257 5.73 21.00 -3.04
CA TRP A 257 5.54 20.69 -1.62
C TRP A 257 4.42 21.52 -0.99
N ALA A 258 4.31 22.79 -1.38
CA ALA A 258 3.23 23.65 -0.91
C ALA A 258 1.85 23.17 -1.39
N GLU A 259 1.73 22.77 -2.64
CA GLU A 259 0.49 22.23 -3.20
C GLU A 259 0.13 20.87 -2.58
N MET A 260 1.11 20.00 -2.40
CA MET A 260 0.94 18.72 -1.71
C MET A 260 0.38 18.92 -0.30
N TRP A 261 0.99 19.82 0.50
CA TRP A 261 0.53 20.08 1.86
C TRP A 261 -0.85 20.73 1.89
N ARG A 262 -1.18 21.57 0.90
CA ARG A 262 -2.53 22.11 0.75
C ARG A 262 -3.55 21.01 0.53
N GLY A 263 -3.31 20.10 -0.41
CA GLY A 263 -4.20 18.97 -0.69
C GLY A 263 -4.33 18.01 0.52
N VAL A 264 -3.26 17.76 1.28
CA VAL A 264 -3.31 17.00 2.53
C VAL A 264 -4.21 17.69 3.55
N LYS A 265 -4.05 18.99 3.73
CA LYS A 265 -4.86 19.78 4.68
C LYS A 265 -6.34 19.76 4.31
N GLU A 266 -6.67 20.02 3.05
CA GLU A 266 -8.05 19.97 2.53
C GLU A 266 -8.68 18.59 2.73
N THR A 267 -7.93 17.52 2.40
CA THR A 267 -8.39 16.14 2.61
C THR A 267 -8.64 15.86 4.08
N PHE A 268 -7.73 16.27 4.96
CA PHE A 268 -7.88 16.09 6.41
C PHE A 268 -9.07 16.87 6.96
N GLU A 269 -9.27 18.11 6.54
CA GLU A 269 -10.43 18.93 6.93
C GLU A 269 -11.75 18.30 6.47
N HIS A 270 -11.77 17.73 5.25
CA HIS A 270 -12.93 17.04 4.73
C HIS A 270 -13.24 15.74 5.51
N LEU A 271 -12.21 14.94 5.79
CA LEU A 271 -12.34 13.69 6.55
C LEU A 271 -12.73 13.95 8.01
N ARG A 272 -12.20 15.00 8.64
CA ARG A 272 -12.53 15.38 10.02
C ARG A 272 -14.01 15.71 10.19
N LYS A 273 -14.67 16.19 9.15
CA LYS A 273 -16.12 16.50 9.16
C LYS A 273 -16.99 15.25 9.05
N ARG A 274 -16.41 14.08 8.71
CA ARG A 274 -17.14 12.82 8.57
C ARG A 274 -17.09 12.02 9.86
N ALA A 275 -18.21 11.94 10.59
CA ALA A 275 -18.29 11.16 11.83
C ALA A 275 -17.82 9.70 11.66
N THR A 276 -18.17 9.06 10.55
CA THR A 276 -17.72 7.70 10.22
C THR A 276 -16.20 7.57 10.20
N PHE A 277 -15.48 8.55 9.66
CA PHE A 277 -14.01 8.53 9.64
C PHE A 277 -13.44 8.62 11.05
N ILE A 278 -13.99 9.49 11.89
CA ILE A 278 -13.55 9.65 13.30
C ILE A 278 -13.78 8.36 14.08
N HIS A 279 -14.96 7.76 13.99
CA HIS A 279 -15.27 6.49 14.68
C HIS A 279 -14.38 5.34 14.20
N LEU A 280 -14.13 5.25 12.89
CA LEU A 280 -13.27 4.23 12.31
C LEU A 280 -11.81 4.41 12.75
N SER A 281 -11.31 5.66 12.80
CA SER A 281 -9.97 5.98 13.27
C SER A 281 -9.79 5.63 14.75
N ILE A 282 -10.77 5.98 15.60
CA ILE A 282 -10.76 5.63 17.02
C ILE A 282 -10.79 4.10 17.19
N GLY A 283 -11.64 3.40 16.44
CA GLY A 283 -11.72 1.94 16.48
C GLY A 283 -10.39 1.27 16.13
N VAL A 284 -9.73 1.74 15.07
CA VAL A 284 -8.40 1.24 14.66
C VAL A 284 -7.35 1.54 15.74
N MET A 285 -7.34 2.74 16.31
CA MET A 285 -6.40 3.10 17.40
C MET A 285 -6.57 2.19 18.61
N ILE A 286 -7.81 1.91 19.01
CA ILE A 286 -8.10 1.00 20.12
C ILE A 286 -7.63 -0.42 19.79
N GLN A 287 -7.95 -0.91 18.58
CA GLN A 287 -7.54 -2.26 18.15
C GLN A 287 -6.02 -2.42 18.13
N VAL A 288 -5.29 -1.44 17.59
CA VAL A 288 -3.83 -1.44 17.55
C VAL A 288 -3.26 -1.35 18.98
N GLY A 289 -3.81 -0.47 19.82
CA GLY A 289 -3.38 -0.34 21.23
C GLY A 289 -3.56 -1.61 22.03
N VAL A 290 -4.72 -2.27 21.90
CA VAL A 290 -4.98 -3.55 22.55
C VAL A 290 -4.05 -4.65 22.03
N GLY A 291 -3.85 -4.72 20.71
CA GLY A 291 -2.97 -5.69 20.06
C GLY A 291 -1.52 -5.56 20.53
N LEU A 292 -0.99 -4.34 20.61
CA LEU A 292 0.36 -4.07 21.12
C LEU A 292 0.48 -4.40 22.60
N SER A 293 -0.54 -4.09 23.41
CA SER A 293 -0.55 -4.41 24.84
C SER A 293 -0.54 -5.93 25.08
N ILE A 294 -1.35 -6.69 24.33
CA ILE A 294 -1.37 -8.15 24.43
C ILE A 294 0.01 -8.73 24.06
N MET A 295 0.63 -8.26 22.96
CA MET A 295 1.96 -8.73 22.57
C MET A 295 3.05 -8.39 23.62
N ALA A 296 2.94 -7.26 24.29
CA ALA A 296 3.88 -6.87 25.34
C ALA A 296 3.79 -7.72 26.61
N PHE A 297 2.62 -8.33 26.88
CA PHE A 297 2.36 -9.14 28.08
C PHE A 297 2.31 -10.65 27.83
N LEU A 298 2.40 -11.10 26.57
CA LEU A 298 2.58 -12.51 26.29
C LEU A 298 4.04 -12.90 26.61
N PRO A 299 4.28 -13.81 27.59
CA PRO A 299 5.62 -14.31 27.81
C PRO A 299 6.09 -15.05 26.55
N ILE A 300 7.25 -14.65 26.04
CA ILE A 300 7.97 -15.31 24.95
C ILE A 300 8.58 -16.61 25.46
#